data_df2badb35cc255e2c6729a5fcb0560d1
#
_entry.id   df2badb35cc255e2c6729a5fcb0560d1
#
_cell.length_a   1.000
_cell.length_b   1.000
_cell.length_c   1.000
_cell.angle_alpha   90.00
_cell.angle_beta   90.00
_cell.angle_gamma   90.00
#
_symmetry.space_group_name_H-M   'P 1'
#
loop_
_entity.id
_entity.type
_entity.pdbx_description
1 polymer ?
#
loop_
_entity_poly.entity_id
_entity_poly.type
_entity_poly.pdbx_seq_one_letter_code
_entity_poly.pdbx_strand_id
1 'polypeptide(L)'
;MKKNFVSEKYVSNRTMPINLDPDHDILFRNEYQKNIEKSYYFNLNNILIANNHLFKSRFFSLEPQYFKMDTENWNSTLISIKQIRDTFLKGNKPESIEKGSWVIDDKSFNFFHFMTDVLSRISMIENELEEYPILLPNSFKNKNYILEVLNLLQIPTVFYDENKKYYIKELLITSHAAPAGNYNKYFINRVKNQFITDQILDHKKSYPK
;
A
#
# COMPACT_ATOMS: atom_id res chain seq x y z
N MET A 1 5.02 2.86 -19.57
CA MET A 1 4.06 3.33 -18.54
C MET A 1 4.38 4.77 -18.19
N LYS A 2 3.37 5.65 -18.15
CA LYS A 2 3.55 7.03 -17.68
C LYS A 2 3.43 7.02 -16.15
N LYS A 3 4.49 7.47 -15.47
CA LYS A 3 4.51 7.61 -14.01
C LYS A 3 4.07 9.02 -13.63
N ASN A 4 3.19 9.13 -12.64
CA ASN A 4 2.76 10.39 -12.04
C ASN A 4 3.52 10.55 -10.72
N PHE A 5 4.53 11.39 -10.68
CA PHE A 5 5.34 11.62 -9.49
C PHE A 5 4.61 12.50 -8.48
N VAL A 6 4.64 12.10 -7.21
CA VAL A 6 3.92 12.75 -6.10
C VAL A 6 4.89 13.36 -5.09
N SER A 7 6.05 12.75 -4.88
CA SER A 7 7.10 13.32 -4.03
C SER A 7 8.48 13.14 -4.65
N GLU A 8 9.36 14.11 -4.37
CA GLU A 8 10.77 14.03 -4.75
C GLU A 8 11.56 13.16 -3.76
N LYS A 9 12.72 12.69 -4.20
CA LYS A 9 13.65 11.99 -3.31
C LYS A 9 14.27 12.94 -2.29
N TYR A 10 14.53 12.44 -1.09
CA TYR A 10 15.25 13.18 -0.05
C TYR A 10 15.96 12.23 0.90
N VAL A 11 16.89 12.79 1.69
CA VAL A 11 17.54 12.06 2.78
C VAL A 11 16.76 12.30 4.06
N SER A 12 16.24 11.23 4.66
CA SER A 12 15.61 11.28 5.98
C SER A 12 16.68 11.11 7.05
N ASN A 13 16.82 12.11 7.93
CA ASN A 13 17.68 12.05 9.09
C ASN A 13 16.84 11.68 10.32
N ARG A 14 17.31 10.72 11.10
CA ARG A 14 16.72 10.32 12.38
C ARG A 14 17.58 10.82 13.53
N THR A 15 16.93 11.17 14.61
CA THR A 15 17.63 11.43 15.88
C THR A 15 18.03 10.11 16.53
N MET A 16 19.20 10.10 17.12
CA MET A 16 19.67 8.98 17.94
C MET A 16 18.68 8.76 19.10
N PRO A 17 18.34 7.51 19.44
CA PRO A 17 17.55 7.21 20.63
C PRO A 17 18.24 7.77 21.89
N ILE A 18 17.47 8.42 22.76
CA ILE A 18 18.01 9.07 23.97
C ILE A 18 18.67 8.07 24.92
N ASN A 19 18.17 6.84 24.94
CA ASN A 19 18.62 5.77 25.82
C ASN A 19 19.49 4.72 25.09
N LEU A 20 20.07 5.08 23.94
CA LEU A 20 20.95 4.17 23.21
C LEU A 20 22.26 3.99 23.98
N ASP A 21 22.58 2.74 24.29
CA ASP A 21 23.90 2.37 24.78
C ASP A 21 24.97 2.63 23.69
N PRO A 22 26.06 3.34 23.98
CA PRO A 22 27.13 3.61 23.01
C PRO A 22 27.65 2.37 22.29
N ASP A 23 27.69 1.23 22.97
CA ASP A 23 28.15 -0.03 22.39
C ASP A 23 27.17 -0.60 21.34
N HIS A 24 25.92 -0.16 21.38
CA HIS A 24 24.88 -0.55 20.44
C HIS A 24 24.72 0.42 19.24
N ASP A 25 25.44 1.54 19.22
CA ASP A 25 25.37 2.52 18.13
C ASP A 25 25.56 1.89 16.75
N ILE A 26 26.47 0.93 16.65
CA ILE A 26 26.79 0.23 15.40
C ILE A 26 25.54 -0.45 14.77
N LEU A 27 24.59 -0.89 15.60
CA LEU A 27 23.37 -1.55 15.14
C LEU A 27 22.40 -0.57 14.46
N PHE A 28 22.47 0.70 14.86
CA PHE A 28 21.55 1.76 14.38
C PHE A 28 22.20 2.73 13.42
N ARG A 29 23.51 2.69 13.25
CA ARG A 29 24.27 3.66 12.45
C ARG A 29 23.75 3.82 11.02
N ASN A 30 23.35 2.70 10.40
CA ASN A 30 22.76 2.69 9.06
C ASN A 30 21.31 3.17 9.02
N GLU A 31 20.67 3.38 10.17
CA GLU A 31 19.29 3.83 10.28
C GLU A 31 19.19 5.35 10.51
N TYR A 32 20.30 6.05 10.83
CA TYR A 32 20.28 7.49 11.08
C TYR A 32 20.05 8.29 9.80
N GLN A 33 20.48 7.77 8.67
CA GLN A 33 20.23 8.38 7.36
C GLN A 33 19.64 7.33 6.41
N LYS A 34 18.51 7.66 5.82
CA LYS A 34 17.88 6.81 4.79
C LYS A 34 17.53 7.66 3.57
N ASN A 35 17.87 7.16 2.41
CA ASN A 35 17.37 7.71 1.17
C ASN A 35 15.91 7.32 1.02
N ILE A 36 15.05 8.32 0.89
CA ILE A 36 13.64 8.15 0.53
C ILE A 36 13.54 8.50 -0.95
N GLU A 37 13.22 7.51 -1.75
CA GLU A 37 13.13 7.68 -3.20
C GLU A 37 11.86 8.43 -3.61
N LYS A 38 11.79 8.83 -4.88
CA LYS A 38 10.60 9.44 -5.48
C LYS A 38 9.41 8.51 -5.36
N SER A 39 8.29 9.04 -4.92
CA SER A 39 7.04 8.32 -4.90
C SER A 39 6.18 8.66 -6.11
N TYR A 40 5.53 7.67 -6.67
CA TYR A 40 4.72 7.81 -7.87
C TYR A 40 3.57 6.80 -7.91
N TYR A 41 2.61 7.07 -8.77
CA TYR A 41 1.61 6.09 -9.17
C TYR A 41 1.50 6.00 -10.70
N PHE A 42 0.90 4.93 -11.18
CA PHE A 42 0.69 4.68 -12.61
C PHE A 42 -0.47 3.72 -12.82
N ASN A 43 -1.03 3.73 -14.02
CA ASN A 43 -2.13 2.84 -14.40
C ASN A 43 -1.63 1.63 -15.19
N LEU A 44 -2.23 0.50 -14.91
CA LEU A 44 -2.13 -0.73 -15.68
C LEU A 44 -3.50 -1.14 -16.17
N ASN A 45 -3.54 -1.72 -17.37
CA ASN A 45 -4.77 -2.23 -17.95
C ASN A 45 -4.75 -3.76 -17.95
N ASN A 46 -5.94 -4.34 -17.76
CA ASN A 46 -6.16 -5.76 -17.95
C ASN A 46 -5.34 -6.63 -16.98
N ILE A 47 -5.44 -6.34 -15.70
CA ILE A 47 -4.75 -7.08 -14.63
C ILE A 47 -5.68 -8.13 -14.04
N LEU A 48 -5.19 -9.36 -13.89
CA LEU A 48 -5.88 -10.40 -13.13
C LEU A 48 -5.39 -10.39 -11.69
N ILE A 49 -6.33 -10.34 -10.75
CA ILE A 49 -6.08 -10.61 -9.32
C ILE A 49 -6.49 -12.05 -9.03
N ALA A 50 -5.61 -12.84 -8.45
CA ALA A 50 -5.90 -14.17 -7.94
C ALA A 50 -4.99 -14.49 -6.76
N ASN A 51 -5.54 -15.05 -5.67
CA ASN A 51 -4.81 -15.37 -4.44
C ASN A 51 -3.95 -14.19 -3.92
N ASN A 52 -4.49 -12.97 -3.95
CA ASN A 52 -3.80 -11.73 -3.56
C ASN A 52 -2.54 -11.39 -4.39
N HIS A 53 -2.36 -11.99 -5.55
CA HIS A 53 -1.30 -11.67 -6.49
C HIS A 53 -1.85 -10.97 -7.74
N LEU A 54 -1.04 -10.09 -8.31
CA LEU A 54 -1.34 -9.39 -9.56
C LEU A 54 -0.67 -10.10 -10.73
N PHE A 55 -1.43 -10.41 -11.78
CA PHE A 55 -0.91 -11.04 -12.99
C PHE A 55 -1.14 -10.15 -14.21
N LYS A 56 -0.06 -9.76 -14.84
CA LYS A 56 -0.09 -9.00 -16.09
C LYS A 56 -0.38 -9.91 -17.30
N SER A 57 0.00 -11.18 -17.21
CA SER A 57 -0.23 -12.20 -18.23
C SER A 57 -0.20 -13.59 -17.61
N ARG A 58 -0.45 -14.62 -18.41
CA ARG A 58 -0.37 -16.03 -17.96
C ARG A 58 1.02 -16.44 -17.47
N PHE A 59 2.06 -15.67 -17.79
CA PHE A 59 3.44 -16.05 -17.50
C PHE A 59 4.11 -15.13 -16.47
N PHE A 60 3.52 -13.97 -16.17
CA PHE A 60 4.15 -12.96 -15.34
C PHE A 60 3.21 -12.48 -14.25
N SER A 61 3.64 -12.64 -13.00
CA SER A 61 3.10 -11.93 -11.86
C SER A 61 3.77 -10.56 -11.72
N LEU A 62 3.06 -9.62 -11.15
CA LEU A 62 3.60 -8.34 -10.71
C LEU A 62 3.77 -8.43 -9.20
N GLU A 63 5.01 -8.34 -8.74
CA GLU A 63 5.30 -8.33 -7.31
C GLU A 63 5.91 -7.00 -6.91
N PRO A 64 5.41 -6.37 -5.84
CA PRO A 64 6.09 -5.25 -5.25
C PRO A 64 7.42 -5.72 -4.65
N GLN A 65 8.50 -4.99 -4.89
CA GLN A 65 9.76 -5.27 -4.22
C GLN A 65 9.72 -4.71 -2.79
N TYR A 66 9.49 -5.59 -1.81
CA TYR A 66 9.31 -5.21 -0.40
C TYR A 66 10.56 -4.70 0.28
N PHE A 67 11.76 -5.07 -0.19
CA PHE A 67 13.01 -4.86 0.53
C PHE A 67 14.04 -4.01 -0.21
N LYS A 68 13.88 -3.78 -1.48
CA LYS A 68 14.76 -2.90 -2.25
C LYS A 68 13.96 -1.69 -2.69
N MET A 69 14.40 -0.53 -2.24
CA MET A 69 13.84 0.75 -2.60
C MET A 69 14.17 1.21 -4.03
N ASP A 70 14.56 0.32 -4.88
CA ASP A 70 14.47 0.61 -6.30
C ASP A 70 13.00 0.63 -6.68
N THR A 71 12.36 1.74 -6.28
CA THR A 71 10.96 2.04 -6.54
C THR A 71 10.65 2.11 -8.04
N GLU A 72 11.67 1.95 -8.87
CA GLU A 72 11.50 1.98 -10.31
C GLU A 72 10.89 0.70 -10.87
N ASN A 73 10.93 -0.40 -10.13
CA ASN A 73 10.64 -1.70 -10.71
C ASN A 73 9.62 -2.50 -9.90
N TRP A 74 8.38 -2.38 -10.31
CA TRP A 74 7.46 -3.50 -10.18
C TRP A 74 8.01 -4.62 -11.04
N ASN A 75 8.68 -5.59 -10.41
CA ASN A 75 9.26 -6.70 -11.14
C ASN A 75 8.17 -7.63 -11.65
N SER A 76 8.30 -7.96 -12.91
CA SER A 76 7.54 -9.03 -13.52
C SER A 76 8.30 -10.32 -13.26
N THR A 77 7.78 -11.16 -12.38
CA THR A 77 8.39 -12.45 -12.03
C THR A 77 7.74 -13.58 -12.84
N LEU A 78 8.57 -14.46 -13.43
CA LEU A 78 8.09 -15.67 -14.07
C LEU A 78 7.38 -16.57 -13.05
N ILE A 79 6.15 -16.95 -13.35
CA ILE A 79 5.38 -17.86 -12.51
C ILE A 79 5.63 -19.33 -12.89
N SER A 80 5.58 -20.19 -11.90
CA SER A 80 5.75 -21.63 -12.13
C SER A 80 4.58 -22.24 -12.93
N ILE A 81 4.83 -23.35 -13.62
CA ILE A 81 3.79 -24.09 -14.36
C ILE A 81 2.62 -24.48 -13.43
N LYS A 82 2.92 -24.81 -12.17
CA LYS A 82 1.90 -25.12 -11.16
C LYS A 82 1.00 -23.89 -10.90
N GLN A 83 1.59 -22.71 -10.71
CA GLN A 83 0.83 -21.46 -10.52
C GLN A 83 0.00 -21.12 -11.77
N ILE A 84 0.55 -21.31 -12.98
CA ILE A 84 -0.20 -21.12 -14.23
C ILE A 84 -1.44 -22.02 -14.23
N ARG A 85 -1.27 -23.31 -13.97
CA ARG A 85 -2.38 -24.27 -13.93
C ARG A 85 -3.43 -23.87 -12.89
N ASP A 86 -3.00 -23.60 -11.67
CA ASP A 86 -3.91 -23.35 -10.56
C ASP A 86 -4.60 -21.98 -10.68
N THR A 87 -3.94 -20.98 -11.27
CA THR A 87 -4.50 -19.64 -11.48
C THR A 87 -5.35 -19.52 -12.74
N PHE A 88 -4.93 -20.11 -13.87
CA PHE A 88 -5.57 -19.84 -15.16
C PHE A 88 -6.43 -20.99 -15.68
N LEU A 89 -6.09 -22.23 -15.32
CA LEU A 89 -6.78 -23.42 -15.86
C LEU A 89 -7.80 -24.02 -14.89
N LYS A 90 -7.69 -23.76 -13.59
CA LYS A 90 -8.63 -24.26 -12.59
C LYS A 90 -9.52 -23.13 -12.05
N GLY A 91 -10.73 -23.51 -11.63
CA GLY A 91 -11.67 -22.65 -10.93
C GLY A 91 -12.57 -21.82 -11.84
N ASN A 92 -13.31 -20.90 -11.23
CA ASN A 92 -14.33 -20.11 -11.89
C ASN A 92 -13.75 -19.05 -12.84
N LYS A 93 -14.59 -18.59 -13.78
CA LYS A 93 -14.25 -17.41 -14.59
C LYS A 93 -14.01 -16.19 -13.68
N PRO A 94 -13.05 -15.32 -14.04
CA PRO A 94 -12.84 -14.08 -13.29
C PRO A 94 -14.10 -13.19 -13.32
N GLU A 95 -14.43 -12.60 -12.19
CA GLU A 95 -15.37 -11.50 -12.11
C GLU A 95 -14.69 -10.21 -12.65
N SER A 96 -15.45 -9.27 -13.21
CA SER A 96 -14.90 -8.03 -13.75
C SER A 96 -15.06 -6.89 -12.76
N ILE A 97 -13.98 -6.13 -12.56
CA ILE A 97 -13.99 -4.83 -11.88
C ILE A 97 -13.48 -3.81 -12.90
N GLU A 98 -14.25 -2.74 -13.11
CA GLU A 98 -13.89 -1.72 -14.09
C GLU A 98 -12.63 -0.98 -13.69
N LYS A 99 -12.61 -0.41 -12.47
CA LYS A 99 -11.50 0.39 -11.93
C LYS A 99 -11.23 0.06 -10.48
N GLY A 100 -9.98 0.21 -10.08
CA GLY A 100 -9.57 0.08 -8.69
C GLY A 100 -8.12 0.48 -8.47
N SER A 101 -7.72 0.60 -7.22
CA SER A 101 -6.33 0.90 -6.86
C SER A 101 -5.73 -0.18 -5.95
N TRP A 102 -4.42 -0.43 -6.15
CA TRP A 102 -3.65 -1.41 -5.39
C TRP A 102 -2.61 -0.72 -4.54
N VAL A 103 -2.84 -0.73 -3.23
CA VAL A 103 -2.03 -0.02 -2.23
C VAL A 103 -1.50 -0.95 -1.14
N ILE A 104 -1.69 -2.26 -1.28
CA ILE A 104 -1.35 -3.26 -0.27
C ILE A 104 -0.19 -4.16 -0.69
N ASP A 105 0.36 -4.84 0.28
CA ASP A 105 1.41 -5.84 0.20
C ASP A 105 1.24 -6.91 1.30
N ASP A 106 2.15 -7.88 1.42
CA ASP A 106 2.07 -8.97 2.40
C ASP A 106 2.09 -8.51 3.86
N LYS A 107 2.61 -7.31 4.14
CA LYS A 107 2.71 -6.76 5.49
C LYS A 107 1.54 -5.88 5.86
N SER A 108 0.74 -5.49 4.88
CA SER A 108 -0.33 -4.49 5.02
C SER A 108 -1.42 -4.88 6.00
N PHE A 109 -1.55 -6.18 6.32
CA PHE A 109 -2.47 -6.69 7.32
C PHE A 109 -2.06 -6.38 8.77
N ASN A 110 -0.82 -5.97 9.01
CA ASN A 110 -0.33 -5.59 10.33
C ASN A 110 -0.63 -4.11 10.61
N PHE A 111 -0.98 -3.79 11.86
CA PHE A 111 -1.36 -2.44 12.27
C PHE A 111 -0.33 -1.38 11.87
N PHE A 112 0.96 -1.59 12.20
CA PHE A 112 2.01 -0.65 11.87
C PHE A 112 2.08 -0.38 10.35
N HIS A 113 2.15 -1.45 9.55
CA HIS A 113 2.27 -1.33 8.10
C HIS A 113 1.02 -0.71 7.45
N PHE A 114 -0.17 -1.02 7.98
CA PHE A 114 -1.39 -0.37 7.50
C PHE A 114 -1.34 1.14 7.75
N MET A 115 -1.02 1.54 8.98
CA MET A 115 -1.00 2.95 9.39
C MET A 115 0.12 3.77 8.72
N THR A 116 1.29 3.18 8.48
CA THR A 116 2.43 3.91 7.91
C THR A 116 2.56 3.74 6.41
N ASP A 117 2.40 2.52 5.89
CA ASP A 117 2.69 2.22 4.49
C ASP A 117 1.42 2.34 3.64
N VAL A 118 0.32 1.67 4.04
CA VAL A 118 -0.92 1.68 3.25
C VAL A 118 -1.55 3.06 3.21
N LEU A 119 -1.71 3.74 4.36
CA LEU A 119 -2.28 5.08 4.40
C LEU A 119 -1.41 6.11 3.65
N SER A 120 -0.08 5.96 3.71
CA SER A 120 0.82 6.78 2.90
C SER A 120 0.57 6.58 1.40
N ARG A 121 0.38 5.33 0.97
CA ARG A 121 0.08 4.99 -0.44
C ARG A 121 -1.30 5.48 -0.85
N ILE A 122 -2.31 5.38 0.01
CA ILE A 122 -3.64 5.96 -0.22
C ILE A 122 -3.53 7.48 -0.38
N SER A 123 -2.78 8.14 0.47
CA SER A 123 -2.57 9.59 0.40
C SER A 123 -1.87 10.07 -0.89
N MET A 124 -1.12 9.19 -1.59
CA MET A 124 -0.56 9.51 -2.91
C MET A 124 -1.62 9.69 -3.99
N ILE A 125 -2.75 9.01 -3.85
CA ILE A 125 -3.80 8.90 -4.86
C ILE A 125 -5.15 9.44 -4.36
N GLU A 126 -5.15 10.29 -3.33
CA GLU A 126 -6.40 10.74 -2.70
C GLU A 126 -7.37 11.40 -3.69
N ASN A 127 -6.86 12.11 -4.70
CA ASN A 127 -7.67 12.74 -5.74
C ASN A 127 -8.24 11.75 -6.77
N GLU A 128 -7.74 10.53 -6.78
CA GLU A 128 -8.13 9.47 -7.73
C GLU A 128 -9.10 8.46 -7.09
N LEU A 129 -9.31 8.51 -5.76
CA LEU A 129 -10.00 7.46 -5.00
C LEU A 129 -11.48 7.31 -5.38
N GLU A 130 -12.16 8.38 -5.76
CA GLU A 130 -13.57 8.30 -6.20
C GLU A 130 -13.70 7.48 -7.49
N GLU A 131 -12.74 7.64 -8.40
CA GLU A 131 -12.71 6.91 -9.66
C GLU A 131 -12.06 5.53 -9.52
N TYR A 132 -11.04 5.41 -8.66
CA TYR A 132 -10.26 4.19 -8.42
C TYR A 132 -10.32 3.80 -6.93
N PRO A 133 -11.43 3.23 -6.46
CA PRO A 133 -11.55 2.79 -5.07
C PRO A 133 -10.47 1.78 -4.72
N ILE A 134 -10.02 1.75 -3.46
CA ILE A 134 -9.01 0.79 -3.04
C ILE A 134 -9.58 -0.63 -3.05
N LEU A 135 -8.78 -1.58 -3.54
CA LEU A 135 -9.12 -3.00 -3.54
C LEU A 135 -8.49 -3.68 -2.34
N LEU A 136 -9.31 -4.20 -1.43
CA LEU A 136 -8.86 -4.92 -0.25
C LEU A 136 -9.44 -6.33 -0.19
N PRO A 137 -8.66 -7.34 0.25
CA PRO A 137 -9.16 -8.66 0.53
C PRO A 137 -10.25 -8.63 1.63
N ASN A 138 -11.22 -9.54 1.55
CA ASN A 138 -12.26 -9.67 2.60
C ASN A 138 -11.68 -9.95 3.99
N SER A 139 -10.52 -10.60 4.07
CA SER A 139 -9.81 -10.84 5.34
C SER A 139 -9.49 -9.55 6.11
N PHE A 140 -9.36 -8.41 5.43
CA PHE A 140 -9.14 -7.11 6.08
C PHE A 140 -10.34 -6.64 6.91
N LYS A 141 -11.56 -7.13 6.60
CA LYS A 141 -12.78 -6.87 7.41
C LYS A 141 -12.68 -7.42 8.83
N ASN A 142 -11.81 -8.39 9.08
CA ASN A 142 -11.58 -8.97 10.41
C ASN A 142 -10.72 -8.08 11.31
N LYS A 143 -10.29 -6.90 10.83
CA LYS A 143 -9.48 -5.93 11.57
C LYS A 143 -10.28 -4.64 11.80
N ASN A 144 -10.84 -4.49 13.00
CA ASN A 144 -11.66 -3.33 13.35
C ASN A 144 -10.96 -2.00 13.07
N TYR A 145 -9.66 -1.89 13.41
CA TYR A 145 -8.90 -0.66 13.18
C TYR A 145 -8.83 -0.26 11.70
N ILE A 146 -8.80 -1.24 10.78
CA ILE A 146 -8.82 -0.96 9.34
C ILE A 146 -10.16 -0.36 8.95
N LEU A 147 -11.26 -1.00 9.35
CA LEU A 147 -12.60 -0.53 9.05
C LEU A 147 -12.87 0.85 9.65
N GLU A 148 -12.45 1.07 10.89
CA GLU A 148 -12.57 2.36 11.58
C GLU A 148 -11.82 3.47 10.82
N VAL A 149 -10.57 3.21 10.42
CA VAL A 149 -9.76 4.18 9.68
C VAL A 149 -10.34 4.48 8.29
N LEU A 150 -10.73 3.45 7.54
CA LEU A 150 -11.33 3.62 6.22
C LEU A 150 -12.63 4.44 6.29
N ASN A 151 -13.46 4.15 7.29
CA ASN A 151 -14.70 4.86 7.51
C ASN A 151 -14.46 6.31 7.96
N LEU A 152 -13.56 6.52 8.92
CA LEU A 152 -13.21 7.84 9.45
C LEU A 152 -12.69 8.77 8.35
N LEU A 153 -11.82 8.25 7.49
CA LEU A 153 -11.23 9.00 6.37
C LEU A 153 -12.09 8.94 5.09
N GLN A 154 -13.26 8.33 5.15
CA GLN A 154 -14.20 8.18 4.03
C GLN A 154 -13.55 7.62 2.75
N ILE A 155 -12.66 6.62 2.92
CA ILE A 155 -11.89 6.04 1.82
C ILE A 155 -12.77 5.06 1.02
N PRO A 156 -13.07 5.34 -0.25
CA PRO A 156 -13.80 4.42 -1.12
C PRO A 156 -13.09 3.07 -1.22
N THR A 157 -13.78 1.99 -0.86
CA THR A 157 -13.17 0.66 -0.75
C THR A 157 -14.07 -0.40 -1.35
N VAL A 158 -13.47 -1.26 -2.18
CA VAL A 158 -14.09 -2.48 -2.70
C VAL A 158 -13.40 -3.68 -2.07
N PHE A 159 -14.14 -4.45 -1.30
CA PHE A 159 -13.65 -5.69 -0.73
C PHE A 159 -13.90 -6.85 -1.69
N TYR A 160 -12.86 -7.62 -1.98
CA TYR A 160 -12.93 -8.79 -2.85
C TYR A 160 -12.68 -10.09 -2.09
N ASP A 161 -13.24 -11.19 -2.60
CA ASP A 161 -13.04 -12.54 -2.05
C ASP A 161 -11.73 -13.12 -2.56
N GLU A 162 -10.77 -13.39 -1.67
CA GLU A 162 -9.45 -13.93 -2.00
C GLU A 162 -9.48 -15.29 -2.69
N ASN A 163 -10.59 -16.04 -2.54
CA ASN A 163 -10.77 -17.33 -3.17
C ASN A 163 -11.29 -17.25 -4.61
N LYS A 164 -11.63 -16.04 -5.06
CA LYS A 164 -12.09 -15.76 -6.42
C LYS A 164 -11.00 -15.10 -7.25
N LYS A 165 -11.29 -14.96 -8.54
CA LYS A 165 -10.46 -14.26 -9.50
C LYS A 165 -11.17 -13.01 -9.97
N TYR A 166 -10.40 -11.94 -10.14
CA TYR A 166 -10.94 -10.66 -10.61
C TYR A 166 -10.11 -10.11 -11.76
N TYR A 167 -10.80 -9.75 -12.82
CA TYR A 167 -10.20 -9.08 -13.96
C TYR A 167 -10.44 -7.59 -13.84
N ILE A 168 -9.37 -6.83 -13.60
CA ILE A 168 -9.44 -5.39 -13.42
C ILE A 168 -9.10 -4.72 -14.74
N LYS A 169 -10.02 -3.95 -15.30
CA LYS A 169 -9.79 -3.27 -16.58
C LYS A 169 -8.76 -2.17 -16.46
N GLU A 170 -8.90 -1.32 -15.44
CA GLU A 170 -7.94 -0.26 -15.13
C GLU A 170 -7.54 -0.34 -13.65
N LEU A 171 -6.28 -0.63 -13.40
CA LEU A 171 -5.71 -0.74 -12.06
C LEU A 171 -4.69 0.36 -11.83
N LEU A 172 -4.94 1.23 -10.86
CA LEU A 172 -4.00 2.22 -10.40
C LEU A 172 -3.10 1.60 -9.34
N ILE A 173 -1.78 1.73 -9.51
CA ILE A 173 -0.78 1.15 -8.62
C ILE A 173 0.13 2.26 -8.09
N THR A 174 0.42 2.23 -6.81
CA THR A 174 1.37 3.15 -6.15
C THR A 174 2.72 2.49 -5.94
N SER A 175 3.80 3.27 -5.99
CA SER A 175 5.09 2.87 -5.42
C SER A 175 4.99 2.77 -3.90
N HIS A 176 6.01 2.19 -3.26
CA HIS A 176 6.18 2.37 -1.82
C HIS A 176 6.50 3.84 -1.49
N ALA A 177 6.04 4.30 -0.34
CA ALA A 177 6.29 5.66 0.14
C ALA A 177 7.69 5.81 0.75
N ALA A 178 8.20 4.71 1.34
CA ALA A 178 9.50 4.65 2.02
C ALA A 178 10.00 3.19 2.12
N PRO A 179 11.28 2.94 2.46
CA PRO A 179 11.79 1.60 2.77
C PRO A 179 11.05 0.99 3.94
N ALA A 180 11.01 -0.36 4.00
CA ALA A 180 10.48 -1.08 5.14
C ALA A 180 11.06 -0.56 6.46
N GLY A 181 10.21 -0.33 7.46
CA GLY A 181 10.59 0.25 8.75
C GLY A 181 10.87 1.76 8.75
N ASN A 182 10.65 2.42 7.62
CA ASN A 182 10.76 3.88 7.47
C ASN A 182 9.43 4.48 7.05
N TYR A 183 9.34 5.79 7.02
CA TYR A 183 8.17 6.51 6.54
C TYR A 183 8.57 7.76 5.75
N ASN A 184 7.74 8.14 4.81
CA ASN A 184 7.87 9.38 4.09
C ASN A 184 7.16 10.49 4.87
N LYS A 185 7.93 11.48 5.36
CA LYS A 185 7.42 12.59 6.19
C LYS A 185 6.28 13.36 5.50
N TYR A 186 6.34 13.52 4.20
CA TYR A 186 5.31 14.23 3.45
C TYR A 186 3.95 13.52 3.57
N PHE A 187 3.91 12.22 3.30
CA PHE A 187 2.65 11.48 3.36
C PHE A 187 2.15 11.25 4.79
N ILE A 188 3.05 10.97 5.74
CA ILE A 188 2.65 10.84 7.15
C ILE A 188 2.04 12.13 7.69
N ASN A 189 2.60 13.29 7.33
CA ASN A 189 2.01 14.57 7.73
C ASN A 189 0.64 14.80 7.08
N ARG A 190 0.44 14.41 5.81
CA ARG A 190 -0.88 14.47 5.17
C ARG A 190 -1.89 13.58 5.90
N VAL A 191 -1.55 12.32 6.16
CA VAL A 191 -2.38 11.39 6.92
C VAL A 191 -2.69 11.94 8.31
N LYS A 192 -1.67 12.44 9.03
CA LYS A 192 -1.85 13.06 10.34
C LYS A 192 -2.84 14.24 10.28
N ASN A 193 -2.73 15.11 9.29
CA ASN A 193 -3.62 16.25 9.15
C ASN A 193 -5.06 15.84 8.86
N GLN A 194 -5.29 14.76 8.11
CA GLN A 194 -6.62 14.19 7.90
C GLN A 194 -7.24 13.69 9.21
N PHE A 195 -6.42 13.13 10.14
CA PHE A 195 -6.89 12.71 11.47
C PHE A 195 -7.13 13.88 12.46
N ILE A 196 -6.57 15.05 12.21
CA ILE A 196 -6.66 16.23 13.11
C ILE A 196 -7.76 17.19 12.63
N THR A 197 -8.57 16.84 11.64
CA THR A 197 -9.69 17.68 11.20
C THR A 197 -10.69 17.92 12.33
N ASP A 198 -11.43 19.02 12.25
CA ASP A 198 -12.39 19.47 13.30
C ASP A 198 -13.37 18.38 13.73
N GLN A 199 -13.74 17.47 12.86
CA GLN A 199 -14.62 16.33 13.17
C GLN A 199 -14.00 15.39 14.23
N ILE A 200 -12.69 15.15 14.19
CA ILE A 200 -12.00 14.31 15.18
C ILE A 200 -11.83 15.06 16.50
N LEU A 201 -11.62 16.37 16.46
CA LEU A 201 -11.54 17.20 17.64
C LEU A 201 -12.89 17.27 18.37
N ASP A 202 -14.00 17.30 17.66
CA ASP A 202 -15.35 17.28 18.26
C ASP A 202 -15.69 15.92 18.90
N HIS A 203 -15.27 14.80 18.29
CA HIS A 203 -15.41 13.48 18.93
C HIS A 203 -14.61 13.36 20.24
N LYS A 204 -13.42 13.97 20.34
CA LYS A 204 -12.65 13.99 21.60
C LYS A 204 -13.34 14.73 22.75
N LYS A 205 -14.21 15.68 22.46
CA LYS A 205 -15.00 16.41 23.49
C LYS A 205 -16.14 15.56 24.06
N SER A 206 -16.54 14.49 23.39
CA SER A 206 -17.66 13.63 23.78
C SER A 206 -17.27 12.43 24.64
N TYR A 207 -15.97 12.13 24.84
CA TYR A 207 -15.54 11.10 25.78
C TYR A 207 -15.33 11.73 27.17
N PRO A 208 -16.08 11.28 28.20
CA PRO A 208 -15.81 11.71 29.58
C PRO A 208 -14.42 11.20 29.99
N LYS A 209 -13.69 12.08 30.72
CA LYS A 209 -12.38 11.75 31.31
C LYS A 209 -12.52 10.69 32.38
#